data_be5dff7a7a02d1045c413416302a65a7
#
_entry.id   be5dff7a7a02d1045c413416302a65a7
#
_cell.length_a   1.000
_cell.length_b   1.000
_cell.length_c   1.000
_cell.angle_alpha   90.00
_cell.angle_beta   90.00
_cell.angle_gamma   90.00
#
_symmetry.space_group_name_H-M   'P 1'
#
loop_
_entity.id
_entity.type
_entity.pdbx_description
1 polymer ?
#
loop_
_entity_poly.entity_id
_entity_poly.type
_entity_poly.pdbx_seq_one_letter_code
_entity_poly.pdbx_strand_id
1 'polypeptide(L)'
;MSIAYWIVAGIAAFAFFGSGMMKLASSREKLLANKNMGWAADFTAPQIKLIGLAEVLGAAGLILPHALSIAEGLSKAAAVGLFLIMAGAVNYHRKRKEPIIPPLVLGILALVTLFLK
;
A
#
# COMPACT_ATOMS: atom_id res chain seq x y z
N MET A 1 8.28 18.37 9.73
CA MET A 1 8.32 16.89 9.82
C MET A 1 9.70 16.43 10.26
N SER A 2 9.76 15.45 11.11
CA SER A 2 11.02 14.87 11.58
C SER A 2 11.68 14.01 10.50
N ILE A 3 12.97 13.78 10.66
CA ILE A 3 13.72 12.87 9.79
C ILE A 3 13.11 11.46 9.88
N ALA A 4 12.68 11.05 11.09
CA ALA A 4 12.06 9.74 11.29
C ALA A 4 10.80 9.58 10.43
N TYR A 5 9.94 10.61 10.35
CA TYR A 5 8.77 10.56 9.49
C TYR A 5 9.18 10.35 8.03
N TRP A 6 10.14 11.14 7.53
CA TRP A 6 10.53 11.08 6.13
C TRP A 6 11.15 9.73 5.77
N ILE A 7 11.93 9.13 6.68
CA ILE A 7 12.50 7.81 6.44
C ILE A 7 11.39 6.76 6.35
N VAL A 8 10.50 6.71 7.33
CA VAL A 8 9.43 5.69 7.36
C VAL A 8 8.44 5.92 6.24
N ALA A 9 7.98 7.15 6.04
CA ALA A 9 7.04 7.49 4.97
C ALA A 9 7.66 7.25 3.60
N GLY A 10 8.95 7.55 3.43
CA GLY A 10 9.66 7.33 2.17
C GLY A 10 9.75 5.85 1.81
N ILE A 11 10.09 5.01 2.78
CA ILE A 11 10.14 3.55 2.58
C ILE A 11 8.74 3.02 2.26
N ALA A 12 7.74 3.42 3.05
CA ALA A 12 6.36 2.98 2.83
C ALA A 12 5.84 3.44 1.47
N ALA A 13 6.04 4.71 1.12
CA ALA A 13 5.58 5.26 -0.15
C ALA A 13 6.23 4.56 -1.33
N PHE A 14 7.53 4.29 -1.26
CA PHE A 14 8.24 3.57 -2.31
C PHE A 14 7.65 2.17 -2.52
N ALA A 15 7.43 1.45 -1.42
CA ALA A 15 6.89 0.08 -1.46
C ALA A 15 5.45 0.07 -2.00
N PHE A 16 4.58 0.98 -1.52
CA PHE A 16 3.20 1.05 -1.98
C PHE A 16 3.10 1.53 -3.42
N PHE A 17 3.93 2.49 -3.81
CA PHE A 17 3.98 2.95 -5.20
C PHE A 17 4.38 1.80 -6.14
N GLY A 18 5.43 1.07 -5.79
CA GLY A 18 5.88 -0.07 -6.59
C GLY A 18 4.81 -1.16 -6.69
N SER A 19 4.20 -1.51 -5.57
CA SER A 19 3.12 -2.50 -5.53
C SER A 19 1.91 -2.05 -6.36
N GLY A 20 1.51 -0.80 -6.19
CA GLY A 20 0.36 -0.24 -6.92
C GLY A 20 0.62 -0.14 -8.41
N MET A 21 1.81 0.33 -8.81
CA MET A 21 2.17 0.42 -10.23
C MET A 21 2.23 -0.94 -10.89
N MET A 22 2.72 -1.96 -10.20
CA MET A 22 2.73 -3.32 -10.72
C MET A 22 1.31 -3.79 -11.05
N LYS A 23 0.36 -3.51 -10.16
CA LYS A 23 -1.04 -3.89 -10.37
C LYS A 23 -1.69 -3.10 -11.49
N LEU A 24 -1.33 -1.81 -11.65
CA LEU A 24 -1.87 -0.97 -12.72
C LEU A 24 -1.27 -1.30 -14.08
N ALA A 25 0.03 -1.59 -14.12
CA ALA A 25 0.76 -1.77 -15.38
C ALA A 25 0.72 -3.21 -15.92
N SER A 26 0.42 -4.20 -15.06
CA SER A 26 0.43 -5.60 -15.43
C SER A 26 -0.97 -6.10 -15.74
N SER A 27 -1.10 -6.99 -16.75
CA SER A 27 -2.36 -7.67 -17.01
C SER A 27 -2.63 -8.67 -15.87
N ARG A 28 -3.90 -9.05 -15.69
CA ARG A 28 -4.27 -10.09 -14.73
C ARG A 28 -3.55 -11.40 -15.03
N GLU A 29 -3.44 -11.75 -16.29
CA GLU A 29 -2.74 -12.97 -16.72
C GLU A 29 -1.28 -12.96 -16.29
N LYS A 30 -0.60 -11.83 -16.45
CA LYS A 30 0.80 -11.67 -16.06
C LYS A 30 0.95 -11.77 -14.53
N LEU A 31 0.01 -11.21 -13.78
CA LEU A 31 0.01 -11.30 -12.33
C LEU A 31 -0.21 -12.75 -11.88
N LEU A 32 -1.13 -13.47 -12.52
CA LEU A 32 -1.40 -14.87 -12.19
C LEU A 32 -0.21 -15.79 -12.45
N ALA A 33 0.66 -15.42 -13.38
CA ALA A 33 1.87 -16.19 -13.68
C ALA A 33 2.91 -16.08 -12.54
N ASN A 34 2.79 -15.08 -11.66
CA ASN A 34 3.69 -14.89 -10.54
C ASN A 34 3.21 -15.73 -9.34
N LYS A 35 4.08 -16.59 -8.82
CA LYS A 35 3.76 -17.46 -7.68
C LYS A 35 3.30 -16.69 -6.44
N ASN A 36 3.81 -15.48 -6.23
CA ASN A 36 3.48 -14.66 -5.07
C ASN A 36 2.15 -13.91 -5.24
N MET A 37 1.55 -14.00 -6.41
CA MET A 37 0.32 -13.29 -6.77
C MET A 37 -0.87 -14.22 -6.97
N GLY A 38 -0.84 -15.41 -6.37
CA GLY A 38 -1.94 -16.39 -6.47
C GLY A 38 -3.28 -15.83 -6.03
N TRP A 39 -3.27 -14.88 -5.10
CA TRP A 39 -4.48 -14.21 -4.62
C TRP A 39 -5.23 -13.48 -5.75
N ALA A 40 -4.52 -13.06 -6.80
CA ALA A 40 -5.13 -12.37 -7.93
C ALA A 40 -6.19 -13.21 -8.65
N ALA A 41 -6.14 -14.52 -8.51
CA ALA A 41 -7.15 -15.42 -9.10
C ALA A 41 -8.56 -15.15 -8.58
N ASP A 42 -8.68 -14.64 -7.35
CA ASP A 42 -9.96 -14.37 -6.71
C ASP A 42 -10.51 -12.98 -7.00
N PHE A 43 -9.78 -12.17 -7.78
CA PHE A 43 -10.17 -10.80 -8.11
C PHE A 43 -10.29 -10.63 -9.62
N THR A 44 -11.20 -9.74 -10.04
CA THR A 44 -11.29 -9.33 -11.44
C THR A 44 -10.18 -8.35 -11.77
N ALA A 45 -9.89 -8.17 -13.06
CA ALA A 45 -8.90 -7.19 -13.50
C ALA A 45 -9.23 -5.76 -13.01
N PRO A 46 -10.49 -5.27 -13.11
CA PRO A 46 -10.82 -3.96 -12.55
C PRO A 46 -10.59 -3.85 -11.04
N GLN A 47 -10.90 -4.90 -10.28
CA GLN A 47 -10.67 -4.91 -8.83
C GLN A 47 -9.19 -4.79 -8.49
N ILE A 48 -8.33 -5.52 -9.20
CA ILE A 48 -6.88 -5.47 -8.99
C ILE A 48 -6.35 -4.07 -9.30
N LYS A 49 -6.82 -3.47 -10.39
CA LYS A 49 -6.41 -2.12 -10.79
C LYS A 49 -6.88 -1.07 -9.78
N LEU A 50 -8.07 -1.24 -9.22
CA LEU A 50 -8.58 -0.34 -8.20
C LEU A 50 -7.72 -0.39 -6.93
N ILE A 51 -7.33 -1.58 -6.50
CA ILE A 51 -6.41 -1.75 -5.38
C ILE A 51 -5.08 -1.06 -5.67
N GLY A 52 -4.53 -1.28 -6.87
CA GLY A 52 -3.28 -0.66 -7.29
C GLY A 52 -3.37 0.86 -7.30
N LEU A 53 -4.46 1.43 -7.79
CA LEU A 53 -4.68 2.87 -7.80
C LEU A 53 -4.74 3.41 -6.37
N ALA A 54 -5.46 2.73 -5.47
CA ALA A 54 -5.54 3.14 -4.08
C ALA A 54 -4.16 3.14 -3.41
N GLU A 55 -3.32 2.16 -3.71
CA GLU A 55 -1.97 2.10 -3.18
C GLU A 55 -1.08 3.24 -3.70
N VAL A 56 -1.17 3.56 -4.99
CA VAL A 56 -0.42 4.67 -5.59
C VAL A 56 -0.87 6.01 -5.00
N LEU A 57 -2.19 6.22 -4.90
CA LEU A 57 -2.73 7.45 -4.31
C LEU A 57 -2.35 7.56 -2.84
N GLY A 58 -2.36 6.45 -2.11
CA GLY A 58 -1.93 6.42 -0.72
C GLY A 58 -0.45 6.77 -0.58
N ALA A 59 0.39 6.23 -1.45
CA ALA A 59 1.81 6.55 -1.46
C ALA A 59 2.05 8.05 -1.68
N ALA A 60 1.37 8.62 -2.67
CA ALA A 60 1.44 10.07 -2.93
C ALA A 60 0.94 10.86 -1.72
N GLY A 61 -0.13 10.38 -1.08
CA GLY A 61 -0.71 11.04 0.10
C GLY A 61 0.21 11.02 1.32
N LEU A 62 1.11 10.06 1.44
CA LEU A 62 2.10 10.06 2.52
C LEU A 62 3.16 11.15 2.35
N ILE A 63 3.44 11.55 1.14
CA ILE A 63 4.58 12.42 0.82
C ILE A 63 4.15 13.83 0.44
N LEU A 64 3.24 13.97 -0.53
CA LEU A 64 2.97 15.26 -1.16
C LEU A 64 2.35 16.31 -0.22
N PRO A 65 1.37 15.99 0.64
CA PRO A 65 0.79 17.02 1.52
C PRO A 65 1.85 17.66 2.42
N HIS A 66 2.77 16.87 2.96
CA HIS A 66 3.84 17.39 3.79
C HIS A 66 4.92 18.12 2.97
N ALA A 67 5.28 17.58 1.80
CA ALA A 67 6.27 18.21 0.93
C ALA A 67 5.79 19.58 0.42
N LEU A 68 4.49 19.70 0.16
CA LEU A 68 3.89 20.93 -0.34
C LEU A 68 3.33 21.83 0.76
N SER A 69 3.35 21.39 2.00
CA SER A 69 2.80 22.08 3.17
C SER A 69 1.34 22.47 2.99
N ILE A 70 0.54 21.60 2.35
CA ILE A 70 -0.90 21.81 2.14
C ILE A 70 -1.67 20.57 2.59
N ALA A 71 -2.83 20.81 3.20
CA ALA A 71 -3.79 19.75 3.57
C ALA A 71 -3.11 18.56 4.25
N GLU A 72 -2.28 18.81 5.24
CA GLU A 72 -1.46 17.79 5.90
C GLU A 72 -2.30 16.66 6.51
N GLY A 73 -3.56 16.91 6.83
CA GLY A 73 -4.49 15.87 7.26
C GLY A 73 -4.70 14.77 6.24
N LEU A 74 -4.46 15.04 4.95
CA LEU A 74 -4.54 14.02 3.91
C LEU A 74 -3.48 12.93 4.08
N SER A 75 -2.31 13.25 4.64
CA SER A 75 -1.28 12.25 4.92
C SER A 75 -1.75 11.26 5.97
N LYS A 76 -2.48 11.73 6.99
CA LYS A 76 -3.07 10.85 8.00
C LYS A 76 -4.15 9.97 7.40
N ALA A 77 -5.01 10.55 6.55
CA ALA A 77 -6.04 9.80 5.85
C ALA A 77 -5.43 8.73 4.93
N ALA A 78 -4.35 9.07 4.23
CA ALA A 78 -3.62 8.12 3.39
C ALA A 78 -3.05 6.97 4.22
N ALA A 79 -2.44 7.27 5.36
CA ALA A 79 -1.88 6.26 6.25
C ALA A 79 -2.95 5.30 6.77
N VAL A 80 -4.09 5.84 7.19
CA VAL A 80 -5.23 5.01 7.65
C VAL A 80 -5.74 4.13 6.52
N GLY A 81 -5.93 4.71 5.33
CA GLY A 81 -6.41 3.95 4.17
C GLY A 81 -5.48 2.82 3.78
N LEU A 82 -4.17 3.08 3.72
CA LEU A 82 -3.17 2.07 3.41
C LEU A 82 -3.12 0.98 4.49
N PHE A 83 -3.22 1.38 5.76
CA PHE A 83 -3.27 0.42 6.86
C PHE A 83 -4.47 -0.52 6.72
N LEU A 84 -5.65 0.03 6.42
CA LEU A 84 -6.87 -0.77 6.27
C LEU A 84 -6.76 -1.74 5.08
N ILE A 85 -6.18 -1.29 3.97
CA ILE A 85 -5.94 -2.16 2.80
C ILE A 85 -5.02 -3.31 3.20
N MET A 86 -3.95 -3.03 3.93
CA MET A 86 -3.00 -4.05 4.34
C MET A 86 -3.60 -4.99 5.40
N ALA A 87 -4.42 -4.48 6.30
CA ALA A 87 -5.13 -5.32 7.27
C ALA A 87 -6.04 -6.33 6.55
N GLY A 88 -6.76 -5.86 5.53
CA GLY A 88 -7.56 -6.72 4.68
C GLY A 88 -6.70 -7.74 3.94
N ALA A 89 -5.55 -7.32 3.43
CA ALA A 89 -4.61 -8.20 2.73
C ALA A 89 -4.07 -9.29 3.66
N VAL A 90 -3.68 -8.94 4.89
CA VAL A 90 -3.21 -9.91 5.88
C VAL A 90 -4.28 -10.96 6.15
N ASN A 91 -5.52 -10.51 6.39
CA ASN A 91 -6.62 -11.43 6.65
C ASN A 91 -6.89 -12.35 5.45
N TYR A 92 -6.86 -11.80 4.25
CA TYR A 92 -7.10 -12.54 3.01
C TYR A 92 -6.00 -13.58 2.77
N HIS A 93 -4.74 -13.18 2.87
CA HIS A 93 -3.59 -14.09 2.68
C HIS A 93 -3.58 -15.19 3.75
N ARG A 94 -3.94 -14.84 4.98
CA ARG A 94 -4.03 -15.83 6.06
C ARG A 94 -5.06 -16.91 5.72
N LYS A 95 -6.21 -16.54 5.19
CA LYS A 95 -7.26 -17.49 4.79
C LYS A 95 -6.81 -18.39 3.64
N ARG A 96 -5.96 -17.88 2.75
CA ARG A 96 -5.41 -18.65 1.64
C ARG A 96 -4.15 -19.43 2.03
N LYS A 97 -3.71 -19.35 3.29
CA LYS A 97 -2.47 -19.96 3.77
C LYS A 97 -1.24 -19.47 3.02
N GLU A 98 -1.27 -18.20 2.63
CA GLU A 98 -0.16 -17.50 1.96
C GLU A 98 0.64 -16.70 2.99
N PRO A 99 1.91 -16.33 2.68
CA PRO A 99 2.72 -15.51 3.60
C PRO A 99 2.03 -14.17 3.90
N ILE A 100 1.98 -13.80 5.18
CA ILE A 100 1.37 -12.54 5.62
C ILE A 100 2.41 -11.46 5.94
N ILE A 101 3.69 -11.81 5.96
CA ILE A 101 4.75 -10.89 6.37
C ILE A 101 4.81 -9.63 5.49
N PRO A 102 4.81 -9.70 4.14
CA PRO A 102 4.87 -8.48 3.33
C PRO A 102 3.74 -7.49 3.62
N PRO A 103 2.45 -7.87 3.56
CA PRO A 103 1.39 -6.92 3.87
C PRO A 103 1.38 -6.50 5.34
N LEU A 104 1.79 -7.36 6.26
CA LEU A 104 1.88 -7.01 7.66
C LEU A 104 2.91 -5.90 7.89
N VAL A 105 4.11 -6.05 7.32
CA VAL A 105 5.16 -5.04 7.44
C VAL A 105 4.73 -3.72 6.83
N LEU A 106 4.14 -3.74 5.64
CA LEU A 106 3.67 -2.52 4.97
C LEU A 106 2.56 -1.83 5.77
N GLY A 107 1.64 -2.61 6.34
CA GLY A 107 0.59 -2.07 7.19
C GLY A 107 1.14 -1.41 8.46
N ILE A 108 2.13 -2.02 9.08
CA ILE A 108 2.79 -1.45 10.26
C ILE A 108 3.52 -0.16 9.90
N LEU A 109 4.23 -0.12 8.78
CA LEU A 109 4.91 1.09 8.33
C LEU A 109 3.91 2.24 8.12
N ALA A 110 2.78 1.97 7.47
CA ALA A 110 1.75 2.98 7.27
C ALA A 110 1.21 3.46 8.61
N LEU A 111 0.93 2.55 9.54
CA LEU A 111 0.43 2.90 10.85
C LEU A 111 1.43 3.76 11.65
N VAL A 112 2.70 3.41 11.59
CA VAL A 112 3.76 4.13 12.32
C VAL A 112 3.83 5.59 11.88
N THR A 113 3.59 5.90 10.60
CA THR A 113 3.62 7.29 10.14
C THR A 113 2.61 8.18 10.86
N LEU A 114 1.52 7.62 11.40
CA LEU A 114 0.52 8.38 12.14
C LEU A 114 1.07 8.96 13.45
N PHE A 115 2.07 8.31 14.03
CA PHE A 115 2.62 8.66 15.33
C PHE A 115 3.93 9.43 15.25
N LEU A 116 4.47 9.61 14.06
CA LEU A 116 5.70 10.36 13.83
C LEU A 116 5.37 11.80 13.45
N LYS A 117 6.19 12.71 13.89
CA LYS A 117 6.03 14.15 13.63
C LYS A 117 7.07 14.67 12.67
#